data_8bf67145ef4a7ba143c5cef7f6a7ddce
#
_entry.id   8bf67145ef4a7ba143c5cef7f6a7ddce
#
_cell.length_a   1.000
_cell.length_b   1.000
_cell.length_c   1.000
_cell.angle_alpha   90.00
_cell.angle_beta   90.00
_cell.angle_gamma   90.00
#
_symmetry.space_group_name_H-M   'P 1'
#
loop_
_entity.id
_entity.type
_entity.pdbx_description
1 polymer ?
#
loop_
_entity_poly.entity_id
_entity_poly.type
_entity_poly.pdbx_seq_one_letter_code
_entity_poly.pdbx_strand_id
1 'polypeptide(L)'
;MKKIIPLLAFALASCSFFASATQTIAIVGAMDAEITNLLPHIKNKQTITIGQHRYYQGQIGDHDVVVTRSGVGKVNAAVTTTTLIREFKVAKLIFTGIAGAASPQLSPTDVVISTALVQHDVDLTVFGNKPGHMDGFDDRYFYANNELVTQAFVAAQQVINQQKVFKGVIATGDQFIANKQKVNFIHNEFNAMAIEMEGAAVAQVAFMFNKPFVVIRTISDKADGSAHFDYPELKQITADNSVAITLAMLDPR
;
A
#
# COMPACT_ATOMS: atom_id res chain seq x y z
N MET A 1 31.78 72.03 20.80
CA MET A 1 31.04 71.47 19.65
C MET A 1 31.28 69.95 19.59
N LYS A 2 30.33 69.15 20.10
CA LYS A 2 30.41 67.66 20.11
C LYS A 2 29.72 67.13 18.85
N LYS A 3 30.47 66.45 17.98
CA LYS A 3 29.92 65.77 16.79
C LYS A 3 29.28 64.46 17.19
N ILE A 4 27.98 64.33 16.93
CA ILE A 4 27.21 63.09 17.07
C ILE A 4 27.32 62.35 15.76
N ILE A 5 27.86 61.09 15.78
CA ILE A 5 27.92 60.19 14.64
C ILE A 5 26.66 59.27 14.75
N PRO A 6 25.80 59.19 13.76
CA PRO A 6 24.67 58.23 13.82
C PRO A 6 25.15 56.81 13.53
N LEU A 7 24.86 55.92 14.42
CA LEU A 7 25.08 54.46 14.27
C LEU A 7 23.99 53.88 13.39
N LEU A 8 24.34 53.51 12.18
CA LEU A 8 23.43 52.87 11.22
C LEU A 8 23.34 51.40 11.57
N ALA A 9 22.24 50.97 12.18
CA ALA A 9 21.96 49.55 12.49
C ALA A 9 21.51 48.85 11.18
N PHE A 10 22.35 47.96 10.69
CA PHE A 10 22.04 47.10 9.52
C PHE A 10 21.26 45.89 10.07
N ALA A 11 19.93 45.86 9.90
CA ALA A 11 19.10 44.71 10.20
C ALA A 11 19.29 43.66 9.08
N LEU A 12 20.05 42.59 9.37
CA LEU A 12 20.10 41.40 8.52
C LEU A 12 18.77 40.63 8.68
N ALA A 13 17.91 40.74 7.69
CA ALA A 13 16.76 39.90 7.55
C ALA A 13 17.21 38.49 7.13
N SER A 14 17.31 37.56 8.07
CA SER A 14 17.57 36.15 7.80
C SER A 14 16.29 35.54 7.17
N CYS A 15 16.22 35.48 5.84
CA CYS A 15 15.25 34.63 5.15
C CYS A 15 15.59 33.16 5.40
N SER A 16 14.95 32.56 6.38
CA SER A 16 14.99 31.11 6.57
C SER A 16 14.19 30.47 5.43
N PHE A 17 14.89 29.98 4.40
CA PHE A 17 14.31 29.06 3.44
C PHE A 17 14.01 27.76 4.18
N PHE A 18 12.77 27.55 4.59
CA PHE A 18 12.29 26.23 4.94
C PHE A 18 12.30 25.39 3.66
N ALA A 19 13.37 24.65 3.43
CA ALA A 19 13.34 23.57 2.46
C ALA A 19 12.27 22.59 2.98
N SER A 20 11.14 22.51 2.28
CA SER A 20 10.15 21.47 2.52
C SER A 20 10.88 20.13 2.30
N ALA A 21 11.15 19.41 3.39
CA ALA A 21 11.75 18.08 3.27
C ALA A 21 10.82 17.24 2.41
N THR A 22 11.30 16.78 1.27
CA THR A 22 10.54 15.88 0.39
C THR A 22 10.13 14.66 1.21
N GLN A 23 8.81 14.39 1.23
CA GLN A 23 8.27 13.31 2.02
C GLN A 23 8.48 11.99 1.28
N THR A 24 9.40 11.16 1.74
CA THR A 24 9.69 9.85 1.15
C THR A 24 8.45 8.95 1.17
N ILE A 25 8.12 8.37 0.03
CA ILE A 25 7.00 7.45 -0.15
C ILE A 25 7.51 6.01 -0.17
N ALA A 26 6.94 5.15 0.67
CA ALA A 26 7.19 3.72 0.57
C ALA A 26 6.27 3.11 -0.50
N ILE A 27 6.84 2.28 -1.37
CA ILE A 27 6.12 1.45 -2.33
C ILE A 27 6.50 0.00 -2.06
N VAL A 28 5.50 -0.81 -1.75
CA VAL A 28 5.71 -2.20 -1.33
C VAL A 28 4.92 -3.13 -2.25
N GLY A 29 5.55 -4.21 -2.67
CA GLY A 29 4.89 -5.38 -3.23
C GLY A 29 5.26 -6.62 -2.42
N ALA A 30 4.45 -7.67 -2.43
CA ALA A 30 4.75 -8.93 -1.76
C ALA A 30 5.73 -9.78 -2.56
N MET A 31 5.67 -9.73 -3.88
CA MET A 31 6.43 -10.56 -4.82
C MET A 31 7.29 -9.72 -5.76
N ASP A 32 8.32 -10.36 -6.33
CA ASP A 32 9.18 -9.70 -7.32
C ASP A 32 8.39 -9.19 -8.53
N ALA A 33 7.40 -9.94 -9.02
CA ALA A 33 6.55 -9.53 -10.14
C ALA A 33 5.85 -8.17 -9.90
N GLU A 34 5.51 -7.86 -8.65
CA GLU A 34 4.77 -6.66 -8.27
C GLU A 34 5.63 -5.40 -8.20
N ILE A 35 6.97 -5.54 -8.15
CA ILE A 35 7.89 -4.40 -8.05
C ILE A 35 8.90 -4.31 -9.19
N THR A 36 9.19 -5.42 -9.90
CA THR A 36 10.27 -5.47 -10.90
C THR A 36 10.14 -4.37 -11.93
N ASN A 37 8.94 -4.13 -12.45
CA ASN A 37 8.68 -3.13 -13.48
C ASN A 37 8.63 -1.69 -12.94
N LEU A 38 8.67 -1.49 -11.61
CA LEU A 38 8.90 -0.17 -10.99
C LEU A 38 10.38 0.21 -10.95
N LEU A 39 11.27 -0.78 -10.79
CA LEU A 39 12.69 -0.53 -10.53
C LEU A 39 13.43 0.26 -11.63
N PRO A 40 13.11 0.11 -12.94
CA PRO A 40 13.70 0.92 -14.00
C PRO A 40 13.31 2.39 -13.95
N HIS A 41 12.18 2.74 -13.33
CA HIS A 41 11.69 4.11 -13.21
C HIS A 41 12.33 4.89 -12.05
N ILE A 42 13.12 4.22 -11.20
CA ILE A 42 13.79 4.88 -10.06
C ILE A 42 15.06 5.56 -10.57
N LYS A 43 15.05 6.90 -10.60
CA LYS A 43 16.23 7.72 -10.86
C LYS A 43 17.15 7.74 -9.63
N ASN A 44 18.46 7.85 -9.84
CA ASN A 44 19.48 7.87 -8.77
C ASN A 44 19.36 6.69 -7.80
N LYS A 45 18.98 5.52 -8.32
CA LYS A 45 18.67 4.32 -7.54
C LYS A 45 19.86 3.83 -6.73
N GLN A 46 19.67 3.71 -5.43
CA GLN A 46 20.59 3.06 -4.49
C GLN A 46 19.92 1.81 -3.92
N THR A 47 20.72 0.75 -3.72
CA THR A 47 20.24 -0.49 -3.09
C THR A 47 20.80 -0.59 -1.69
N ILE A 48 19.93 -0.68 -0.71
CA ILE A 48 20.25 -0.82 0.71
C ILE A 48 19.74 -2.20 1.15
N THR A 49 20.59 -2.99 1.82
CA THR A 49 20.19 -4.30 2.36
C THR A 49 20.08 -4.22 3.87
N ILE A 50 18.92 -4.60 4.40
CA ILE A 50 18.67 -4.73 5.84
C ILE A 50 18.13 -6.14 6.09
N GLY A 51 18.87 -6.93 6.85
CA GLY A 51 18.57 -8.36 7.01
C GLY A 51 18.60 -9.09 5.66
N GLN A 52 17.49 -9.73 5.31
CA GLN A 52 17.34 -10.45 4.03
C GLN A 52 16.61 -9.63 2.96
N HIS A 53 16.21 -8.38 3.26
CA HIS A 53 15.42 -7.54 2.37
C HIS A 53 16.28 -6.49 1.69
N ARG A 54 15.99 -6.25 0.39
CA ARG A 54 16.57 -5.17 -0.41
C ARG A 54 15.58 -4.04 -0.55
N TYR A 55 16.06 -2.82 -0.28
CA TYR A 55 15.33 -1.57 -0.39
C TYR A 55 15.97 -0.73 -1.50
N TYR A 56 15.18 -0.28 -2.45
CA TYR A 56 15.62 0.51 -3.59
C TYR A 56 15.18 1.95 -3.38
N GLN A 57 16.11 2.79 -2.96
CA GLN A 57 15.87 4.22 -2.69
C GLN A 57 16.25 5.05 -3.90
N GLY A 58 15.46 6.09 -4.20
CA GLY A 58 15.72 7.04 -5.28
C GLY A 58 14.49 7.89 -5.55
N GLN A 59 14.26 8.26 -6.81
CA GLN A 59 13.17 9.16 -7.20
C GLN A 59 12.34 8.59 -8.33
N ILE A 60 11.00 8.76 -8.24
CA ILE A 60 10.05 8.53 -9.34
C ILE A 60 9.25 9.82 -9.52
N GLY A 61 9.27 10.41 -10.74
CA GLY A 61 8.76 11.77 -10.94
C GLY A 61 9.49 12.74 -10.01
N ASP A 62 8.74 13.53 -9.28
CA ASP A 62 9.25 14.52 -8.30
C ASP A 62 9.25 13.97 -6.85
N HIS A 63 9.00 12.67 -6.67
CA HIS A 63 8.89 12.05 -5.36
C HIS A 63 10.13 11.23 -4.98
N ASP A 64 10.63 11.44 -3.76
CA ASP A 64 11.57 10.51 -3.15
C ASP A 64 10.82 9.23 -2.77
N VAL A 65 11.37 8.08 -3.16
CA VAL A 65 10.74 6.79 -2.95
C VAL A 65 11.69 5.77 -2.33
N VAL A 66 11.10 4.81 -1.61
CA VAL A 66 11.74 3.53 -1.25
C VAL A 66 10.84 2.41 -1.72
N VAL A 67 11.32 1.64 -2.70
CA VAL A 67 10.62 0.47 -3.25
C VAL A 67 11.22 -0.80 -2.64
N THR A 68 10.39 -1.73 -2.22
CA THR A 68 10.85 -3.02 -1.67
C THR A 68 9.84 -4.14 -1.88
N ARG A 69 10.35 -5.37 -1.88
CA ARG A 69 9.55 -6.58 -1.77
C ARG A 69 9.46 -6.99 -0.29
N SER A 70 8.23 -7.16 0.23
CA SER A 70 8.04 -7.64 1.60
C SER A 70 8.27 -9.15 1.75
N GLY A 71 7.95 -9.94 0.75
CA GLY A 71 7.67 -11.36 0.88
C GLY A 71 6.20 -11.61 1.22
N VAL A 72 5.75 -12.85 1.03
CA VAL A 72 4.36 -13.26 1.24
C VAL A 72 4.06 -13.43 2.73
N GLY A 73 2.86 -13.01 3.16
CA GLY A 73 2.33 -13.23 4.49
C GLY A 73 2.50 -12.06 5.47
N LYS A 74 1.67 -12.07 6.51
CA LYS A 74 1.50 -10.96 7.46
C LYS A 74 2.78 -10.57 8.20
N VAL A 75 3.57 -11.54 8.64
CA VAL A 75 4.81 -11.27 9.38
C VAL A 75 5.83 -10.56 8.50
N ASN A 76 6.02 -11.01 7.26
CA ASN A 76 6.92 -10.38 6.30
C ASN A 76 6.48 -8.94 6.01
N ALA A 77 5.19 -8.73 5.79
CA ALA A 77 4.62 -7.41 5.56
C ALA A 77 4.81 -6.46 6.75
N ALA A 78 4.57 -6.95 7.98
CA ALA A 78 4.72 -6.16 9.19
C ALA A 78 6.18 -5.75 9.46
N VAL A 79 7.13 -6.69 9.32
CA VAL A 79 8.57 -6.43 9.48
C VAL A 79 9.05 -5.39 8.46
N THR A 80 8.68 -5.57 7.18
CA THR A 80 9.05 -4.65 6.11
C THR A 80 8.49 -3.26 6.34
N THR A 81 7.21 -3.16 6.69
CA THR A 81 6.55 -1.87 6.97
C THR A 81 7.19 -1.15 8.15
N THR A 82 7.49 -1.89 9.23
CA THR A 82 8.19 -1.33 10.40
C THR A 82 9.57 -0.80 10.01
N THR A 83 10.33 -1.55 9.22
CA THR A 83 11.64 -1.12 8.72
C THR A 83 11.55 0.14 7.87
N LEU A 84 10.60 0.23 6.95
CA LEU A 84 10.37 1.42 6.12
C LEU A 84 10.09 2.66 6.98
N ILE A 85 9.26 2.53 7.99
CA ILE A 85 8.91 3.63 8.90
C ILE A 85 10.10 4.02 9.79
N ARG A 86 10.81 3.04 10.34
CA ARG A 86 11.87 3.28 11.35
C ARG A 86 13.19 3.69 10.73
N GLU A 87 13.63 3.02 9.68
CA GLU A 87 14.95 3.24 9.06
C GLU A 87 14.89 4.31 7.95
N PHE A 88 13.86 4.26 7.08
CA PHE A 88 13.74 5.18 5.95
C PHE A 88 12.88 6.41 6.25
N LYS A 89 12.24 6.49 7.44
CA LYS A 89 11.41 7.62 7.87
C LYS A 89 10.32 7.99 6.87
N VAL A 90 9.77 6.99 6.20
CA VAL A 90 8.75 7.23 5.17
C VAL A 90 7.53 7.97 5.73
N ALA A 91 6.97 8.86 4.93
CA ALA A 91 5.83 9.68 5.31
C ALA A 91 4.51 9.00 5.05
N LYS A 92 4.42 8.18 3.99
CA LYS A 92 3.23 7.46 3.57
C LYS A 92 3.60 6.14 2.87
N LEU A 93 2.63 5.22 2.78
CA LEU A 93 2.81 3.89 2.23
C LEU A 93 1.80 3.62 1.12
N ILE A 94 2.29 3.09 0.00
CA ILE A 94 1.49 2.53 -1.10
C ILE A 94 1.85 1.05 -1.17
N PHE A 95 0.88 0.18 -0.94
CA PHE A 95 1.08 -1.25 -1.12
C PHE A 95 0.33 -1.72 -2.36
N THR A 96 1.08 -2.17 -3.34
CA THR A 96 0.56 -2.56 -4.66
C THR A 96 0.71 -4.07 -4.87
N GLY A 97 -0.19 -4.68 -5.62
CA GLY A 97 -0.11 -6.11 -5.91
C GLY A 97 -1.40 -6.72 -6.42
N ILE A 98 -1.49 -8.04 -6.28
CA ILE A 98 -2.60 -8.83 -6.79
C ILE A 98 -3.42 -9.44 -5.64
N ALA A 99 -4.66 -9.84 -5.94
CA ALA A 99 -5.57 -10.48 -4.98
C ALA A 99 -6.60 -11.38 -5.69
N GLY A 100 -7.19 -12.31 -4.94
CA GLY A 100 -8.38 -13.03 -5.36
C GLY A 100 -9.65 -12.20 -5.13
N ALA A 101 -10.67 -12.39 -5.99
CA ALA A 101 -11.97 -11.76 -5.83
C ALA A 101 -12.75 -12.38 -4.67
N ALA A 102 -13.17 -11.57 -3.70
CA ALA A 102 -14.15 -11.99 -2.69
C ALA A 102 -15.58 -11.69 -3.17
N SER A 103 -15.78 -10.51 -3.73
CA SER A 103 -17.09 -10.09 -4.26
C SER A 103 -17.38 -10.74 -5.60
N PRO A 104 -18.61 -11.27 -5.80
CA PRO A 104 -19.00 -11.88 -7.07
C PRO A 104 -19.10 -10.89 -8.25
N GLN A 105 -19.12 -9.59 -7.98
CA GLN A 105 -19.14 -8.57 -9.02
C GLN A 105 -17.77 -8.34 -9.69
N LEU A 106 -16.69 -8.85 -9.10
CA LEU A 106 -15.34 -8.71 -9.62
C LEU A 106 -15.00 -9.80 -10.63
N SER A 107 -14.20 -9.43 -11.60
CA SER A 107 -13.60 -10.31 -12.60
C SER A 107 -12.07 -10.15 -12.59
N PRO A 108 -11.31 -11.13 -13.07
CA PRO A 108 -9.88 -10.98 -13.27
C PRO A 108 -9.56 -9.69 -14.06
N THR A 109 -8.48 -9.03 -13.67
CA THR A 109 -8.00 -7.72 -14.12
C THR A 109 -8.75 -6.50 -13.57
N ASP A 110 -9.92 -6.65 -12.92
CA ASP A 110 -10.53 -5.55 -12.15
C ASP A 110 -9.62 -5.08 -11.01
N VAL A 111 -9.78 -3.83 -10.60
CA VAL A 111 -8.94 -3.21 -9.59
C VAL A 111 -9.73 -2.85 -8.34
N VAL A 112 -9.20 -3.16 -7.17
CA VAL A 112 -9.75 -2.74 -5.88
C VAL A 112 -8.77 -1.80 -5.18
N ILE A 113 -9.23 -0.59 -4.89
CA ILE A 113 -8.55 0.39 -4.04
C ILE A 113 -9.12 0.26 -2.63
N SER A 114 -8.28 -0.02 -1.65
CA SER A 114 -8.74 -0.21 -0.27
C SER A 114 -9.38 1.04 0.31
N THR A 115 -10.55 0.90 0.91
CA THR A 115 -11.10 1.91 1.83
C THR A 115 -10.78 1.54 3.28
N ALA A 116 -10.71 0.24 3.55
CA ALA A 116 -10.30 -0.34 4.82
C ALA A 116 -9.73 -1.74 4.61
N LEU A 117 -8.99 -2.23 5.58
CA LEU A 117 -8.48 -3.59 5.59
C LEU A 117 -8.84 -4.30 6.90
N VAL A 118 -8.97 -5.63 6.83
CA VAL A 118 -9.29 -6.47 7.99
C VAL A 118 -8.50 -7.78 7.94
N GLN A 119 -8.07 -8.28 9.09
CA GLN A 119 -7.48 -9.62 9.19
C GLN A 119 -8.59 -10.66 9.39
N HIS A 120 -8.99 -11.34 8.33
CA HIS A 120 -10.12 -12.28 8.36
C HIS A 120 -9.84 -13.58 9.14
N ASP A 121 -8.57 -13.87 9.41
CA ASP A 121 -8.10 -15.08 10.10
C ASP A 121 -7.81 -14.85 11.60
N VAL A 122 -8.04 -13.65 12.11
CA VAL A 122 -8.05 -13.38 13.55
C VAL A 122 -9.37 -13.85 14.13
N ASP A 123 -9.31 -14.79 15.07
CA ASP A 123 -10.49 -15.35 15.72
C ASP A 123 -10.34 -15.32 17.24
N LEU A 124 -11.05 -14.41 17.87
CA LEU A 124 -11.22 -14.28 19.31
C LEU A 124 -12.71 -14.46 19.71
N THR A 125 -13.49 -15.14 18.86
CA THR A 125 -14.93 -15.32 19.08
C THR A 125 -15.24 -16.10 20.35
N VAL A 126 -14.35 -16.98 20.79
CA VAL A 126 -14.45 -17.69 22.08
C VAL A 126 -14.51 -16.72 23.27
N PHE A 127 -13.99 -15.51 23.14
CA PHE A 127 -14.06 -14.43 24.13
C PHE A 127 -15.20 -13.43 23.86
N GLY A 128 -16.10 -13.73 22.91
CA GLY A 128 -17.25 -12.88 22.56
C GLY A 128 -16.95 -11.78 21.54
N ASN A 129 -15.75 -11.72 20.98
CA ASN A 129 -15.40 -10.77 19.95
C ASN A 129 -16.03 -11.15 18.60
N LYS A 130 -16.20 -10.17 17.72
CA LYS A 130 -16.55 -10.44 16.32
C LYS A 130 -15.33 -11.02 15.58
N PRO A 131 -15.53 -11.86 14.54
CA PRO A 131 -14.43 -12.30 13.68
C PRO A 131 -13.59 -11.11 13.18
N GLY A 132 -12.28 -11.26 13.13
CA GLY A 132 -11.35 -10.22 12.71
C GLY A 132 -11.07 -9.13 13.74
N HIS A 133 -11.74 -9.10 14.87
CA HIS A 133 -11.50 -8.12 15.93
C HIS A 133 -10.32 -8.56 16.80
N MET A 134 -9.33 -7.70 16.92
CA MET A 134 -8.15 -7.92 17.77
C MET A 134 -8.27 -7.17 19.09
N ASP A 135 -7.79 -7.77 20.15
CA ASP A 135 -7.68 -7.10 21.45
C ASP A 135 -6.78 -5.86 21.36
N GLY A 136 -7.16 -4.81 22.07
CA GLY A 136 -6.44 -3.52 22.07
C GLY A 136 -6.76 -2.60 20.89
N PHE A 137 -7.73 -2.93 20.05
CA PHE A 137 -8.23 -2.05 18.97
C PHE A 137 -9.73 -1.83 19.11
N ASP A 138 -10.19 -0.60 18.86
CA ASP A 138 -11.61 -0.23 18.95
C ASP A 138 -12.44 -0.81 17.78
N ASP A 139 -11.81 -1.05 16.63
CA ASP A 139 -12.44 -1.60 15.43
C ASP A 139 -11.58 -2.73 14.85
N ARG A 140 -12.22 -3.62 14.10
CA ARG A 140 -11.54 -4.67 13.33
C ARG A 140 -10.95 -4.18 12.01
N TYR A 141 -11.34 -2.96 11.58
CA TYR A 141 -10.90 -2.36 10.33
C TYR A 141 -9.80 -1.32 10.54
N PHE A 142 -8.81 -1.34 9.65
CA PHE A 142 -7.79 -0.30 9.49
C PHE A 142 -8.14 0.52 8.25
N TYR A 143 -8.54 1.78 8.44
CA TYR A 143 -9.02 2.65 7.37
C TYR A 143 -7.87 3.28 6.60
N ALA A 144 -7.94 3.17 5.27
CA ALA A 144 -6.98 3.80 4.38
C ALA A 144 -7.14 5.34 4.37
N ASN A 145 -6.08 6.05 4.01
CA ASN A 145 -6.13 7.51 3.92
C ASN A 145 -6.97 7.96 2.71
N ASN A 146 -7.98 8.78 2.93
CA ASN A 146 -8.95 9.21 1.91
C ASN A 146 -8.31 9.93 0.71
N GLU A 147 -7.26 10.71 0.95
CA GLU A 147 -6.54 11.41 -0.12
C GLU A 147 -5.80 10.40 -1.01
N LEU A 148 -5.07 9.46 -0.41
CA LEU A 148 -4.39 8.38 -1.15
C LEU A 148 -5.37 7.48 -1.90
N VAL A 149 -6.51 7.16 -1.30
CA VAL A 149 -7.60 6.40 -1.96
C VAL A 149 -8.10 7.13 -3.19
N THR A 150 -8.29 8.44 -3.10
CA THR A 150 -8.75 9.27 -4.22
C THR A 150 -7.69 9.34 -5.32
N GLN A 151 -6.43 9.57 -4.96
CA GLN A 151 -5.31 9.60 -5.91
C GLN A 151 -5.17 8.24 -6.63
N ALA A 152 -5.19 7.12 -5.90
CA ALA A 152 -5.11 5.79 -6.47
C ALA A 152 -6.29 5.48 -7.42
N PHE A 153 -7.50 5.89 -7.04
CA PHE A 153 -8.69 5.67 -7.85
C PHE A 153 -8.64 6.45 -9.17
N VAL A 154 -8.26 7.71 -9.13
CA VAL A 154 -8.10 8.55 -10.33
C VAL A 154 -7.00 8.01 -11.23
N ALA A 155 -5.84 7.65 -10.66
CA ALA A 155 -4.73 7.07 -11.41
C ALA A 155 -5.13 5.75 -12.08
N ALA A 156 -5.86 4.86 -11.37
CA ALA A 156 -6.35 3.62 -11.95
C ALA A 156 -7.29 3.86 -13.14
N GLN A 157 -8.21 4.81 -13.04
CA GLN A 157 -9.13 5.15 -14.14
C GLN A 157 -8.42 5.71 -15.37
N GLN A 158 -7.25 6.33 -15.21
CA GLN A 158 -6.48 6.89 -16.32
C GLN A 158 -5.68 5.83 -17.10
N VAL A 159 -5.20 4.79 -16.42
CA VAL A 159 -4.26 3.81 -17.01
C VAL A 159 -4.90 2.47 -17.33
N ILE A 160 -6.02 2.15 -16.68
CA ILE A 160 -6.70 0.87 -16.86
C ILE A 160 -7.91 1.07 -17.78
N ASN A 161 -7.71 0.71 -19.06
CA ASN A 161 -8.78 0.71 -20.05
C ASN A 161 -9.60 -0.58 -19.93
N GLN A 162 -10.94 -0.47 -19.98
CA GLN A 162 -11.91 -1.59 -20.01
C GLN A 162 -12.08 -2.36 -18.70
N GLN A 163 -11.18 -2.30 -17.74
CA GLN A 163 -11.36 -2.87 -16.41
C GLN A 163 -12.20 -1.96 -15.53
N LYS A 164 -12.86 -2.57 -14.56
CA LYS A 164 -13.60 -1.81 -13.56
C LYS A 164 -12.70 -1.49 -12.38
N VAL A 165 -12.81 -0.28 -11.87
CA VAL A 165 -12.10 0.18 -10.68
C VAL A 165 -13.10 0.35 -9.56
N PHE A 166 -12.86 -0.34 -8.46
CA PHE A 166 -13.72 -0.35 -7.27
C PHE A 166 -13.00 0.21 -6.06
N LYS A 167 -13.77 0.71 -5.11
CA LYS A 167 -13.31 1.03 -3.76
C LYS A 167 -13.98 0.07 -2.80
N GLY A 168 -13.23 -0.50 -1.84
CA GLY A 168 -13.84 -1.40 -0.88
C GLY A 168 -12.87 -1.99 0.13
N VAL A 169 -13.41 -2.88 0.96
CA VAL A 169 -12.64 -3.58 1.98
C VAL A 169 -11.79 -4.68 1.33
N ILE A 170 -10.54 -4.79 1.79
CA ILE A 170 -9.65 -5.90 1.43
C ILE A 170 -9.43 -6.75 2.69
N ALA A 171 -9.63 -8.06 2.56
CA ALA A 171 -9.45 -9.02 3.65
C ALA A 171 -8.11 -9.73 3.52
N THR A 172 -7.36 -9.80 4.62
CA THR A 172 -6.02 -10.39 4.68
C THR A 172 -6.00 -11.61 5.60
N GLY A 173 -5.25 -12.64 5.22
CA GLY A 173 -4.95 -13.78 6.10
C GLY A 173 -3.78 -14.60 5.56
N ASP A 174 -3.08 -15.34 6.45
CA ASP A 174 -1.93 -16.18 6.07
C ASP A 174 -2.37 -17.50 5.39
N GLN A 175 -3.30 -17.38 4.42
CA GLN A 175 -3.83 -18.51 3.66
C GLN A 175 -4.15 -18.08 2.23
N PHE A 176 -3.70 -18.88 1.26
CA PHE A 176 -4.19 -18.79 -0.10
C PHE A 176 -5.61 -19.36 -0.16
N ILE A 177 -6.60 -18.49 -0.33
CA ILE A 177 -8.01 -18.89 -0.34
C ILE A 177 -8.41 -19.36 -1.74
N ALA A 178 -8.80 -20.64 -1.84
CA ALA A 178 -9.29 -21.28 -3.06
C ALA A 178 -10.53 -22.15 -2.76
N ASN A 179 -11.38 -21.71 -1.84
CA ASN A 179 -12.57 -22.42 -1.41
C ASN A 179 -13.77 -21.48 -1.39
N LYS A 180 -14.77 -21.77 -2.22
CA LYS A 180 -15.97 -20.94 -2.41
C LYS A 180 -16.75 -20.65 -1.12
N GLN A 181 -16.84 -21.62 -0.20
CA GLN A 181 -17.56 -21.42 1.06
C GLN A 181 -16.81 -20.39 1.93
N LYS A 182 -15.48 -20.49 1.98
CA LYS A 182 -14.64 -19.55 2.73
C LYS A 182 -14.65 -18.16 2.10
N VAL A 183 -14.61 -18.06 0.78
CA VAL A 183 -14.76 -16.80 0.05
C VAL A 183 -16.09 -16.13 0.38
N ASN A 184 -17.20 -16.89 0.32
CA ASN A 184 -18.52 -16.36 0.66
C ASN A 184 -18.62 -15.89 2.12
N PHE A 185 -18.02 -16.65 3.05
CA PHE A 185 -17.94 -16.23 4.45
C PHE A 185 -17.20 -14.91 4.60
N ILE A 186 -15.99 -14.79 4.00
CA ILE A 186 -15.17 -13.58 4.09
C ILE A 186 -15.89 -12.39 3.45
N HIS A 187 -16.51 -12.58 2.29
CA HIS A 187 -17.29 -11.52 1.63
C HIS A 187 -18.45 -11.03 2.51
N ASN A 188 -19.26 -11.97 3.02
CA ASN A 188 -20.47 -11.60 3.77
C ASN A 188 -20.14 -11.04 5.17
N GLU A 189 -19.17 -11.65 5.87
CA GLU A 189 -18.81 -11.23 7.23
C GLU A 189 -18.10 -9.88 7.27
N PHE A 190 -17.20 -9.63 6.29
CA PHE A 190 -16.34 -8.45 6.28
C PHE A 190 -16.70 -7.44 5.19
N ASN A 191 -17.75 -7.68 4.40
CA ASN A 191 -18.04 -6.89 3.19
C ASN A 191 -16.81 -6.73 2.28
N ALA A 192 -15.98 -7.79 2.23
CA ALA A 192 -14.71 -7.76 1.53
C ALA A 192 -14.92 -7.84 0.01
N MET A 193 -14.21 -6.98 -0.73
CA MET A 193 -14.14 -7.00 -2.18
C MET A 193 -13.07 -7.99 -2.68
N ALA A 194 -11.90 -7.99 -2.02
CA ALA A 194 -10.74 -8.78 -2.39
C ALA A 194 -10.14 -9.50 -1.19
N ILE A 195 -9.39 -10.57 -1.45
CA ILE A 195 -8.69 -11.38 -0.44
C ILE A 195 -7.22 -11.51 -0.85
N GLU A 196 -6.31 -11.28 0.08
CA GLU A 196 -4.87 -11.38 -0.12
C GLU A 196 -4.16 -11.74 1.21
N MET A 197 -2.83 -11.61 1.30
CA MET A 197 -2.10 -12.18 2.43
C MET A 197 -1.25 -11.18 3.23
N GLU A 198 -1.28 -9.86 2.94
CA GLU A 198 -0.34 -8.88 3.52
C GLU A 198 -0.99 -7.55 3.96
N GLY A 199 -1.94 -7.05 3.18
CA GLY A 199 -2.39 -5.66 3.23
C GLY A 199 -2.85 -5.19 4.60
N ALA A 200 -3.61 -6.01 5.34
CA ALA A 200 -4.05 -5.63 6.69
C ALA A 200 -2.91 -5.60 7.70
N ALA A 201 -1.84 -6.37 7.50
CA ALA A 201 -0.66 -6.28 8.35
C ALA A 201 0.12 -4.97 8.09
N VAL A 202 0.24 -4.55 6.83
CA VAL A 202 0.75 -3.20 6.47
C VAL A 202 -0.11 -2.12 7.11
N ALA A 203 -1.43 -2.22 6.96
CA ALA A 203 -2.40 -1.26 7.47
C ALA A 203 -2.35 -1.14 9.00
N GLN A 204 -2.28 -2.26 9.71
CA GLN A 204 -2.15 -2.30 11.16
C GLN A 204 -0.88 -1.60 11.64
N VAL A 205 0.27 -1.92 11.03
CA VAL A 205 1.54 -1.26 11.38
C VAL A 205 1.49 0.23 11.05
N ALA A 206 0.95 0.61 9.89
CA ALA A 206 0.77 2.02 9.51
C ALA A 206 -0.10 2.77 10.52
N PHE A 207 -1.22 2.17 10.95
CA PHE A 207 -2.10 2.71 11.99
C PHE A 207 -1.34 2.92 13.32
N MET A 208 -0.61 1.90 13.79
CA MET A 208 0.17 1.98 15.05
C MET A 208 1.24 3.07 15.03
N PHE A 209 1.75 3.42 13.85
CA PHE A 209 2.75 4.49 13.66
C PHE A 209 2.16 5.81 13.13
N ASN A 210 0.83 5.95 13.06
CA ASN A 210 0.13 7.11 12.53
C ASN A 210 0.63 7.50 11.11
N LYS A 211 0.79 6.51 10.22
CA LYS A 211 1.22 6.72 8.85
C LYS A 211 0.04 6.54 7.87
N PRO A 212 -0.19 7.50 6.97
CA PRO A 212 -1.17 7.32 5.90
C PRO A 212 -0.75 6.20 4.96
N PHE A 213 -1.73 5.41 4.53
CA PHE A 213 -1.51 4.28 3.62
C PHE A 213 -2.68 4.08 2.67
N VAL A 214 -2.43 3.38 1.57
CA VAL A 214 -3.41 2.80 0.66
C VAL A 214 -2.90 1.46 0.15
N VAL A 215 -3.82 0.52 -0.07
CA VAL A 215 -3.54 -0.78 -0.70
C VAL A 215 -4.28 -0.85 -2.03
N ILE A 216 -3.58 -1.25 -3.09
CA ILE A 216 -4.08 -1.37 -4.46
C ILE A 216 -3.94 -2.83 -4.85
N ARG A 217 -5.04 -3.44 -5.29
CA ARG A 217 -5.04 -4.84 -5.73
C ARG A 217 -5.69 -4.99 -7.10
N THR A 218 -4.99 -5.64 -8.02
CA THR A 218 -5.57 -6.12 -9.27
C THR A 218 -5.98 -7.58 -9.10
N ILE A 219 -7.19 -7.91 -9.50
CA ILE A 219 -7.75 -9.24 -9.31
C ILE A 219 -7.10 -10.23 -10.27
N SER A 220 -6.47 -11.26 -9.72
CA SER A 220 -5.81 -12.34 -10.50
C SER A 220 -6.71 -13.55 -10.71
N ASP A 221 -7.67 -13.78 -9.82
CA ASP A 221 -8.50 -14.99 -9.80
C ASP A 221 -9.78 -14.75 -9.00
N LYS A 222 -10.70 -15.72 -9.04
CA LYS A 222 -11.97 -15.66 -8.29
C LYS A 222 -11.92 -16.26 -6.89
N ALA A 223 -10.79 -16.79 -6.47
CA ALA A 223 -10.60 -17.49 -5.19
C ALA A 223 -11.62 -18.63 -4.92
N ASP A 224 -12.29 -19.16 -5.95
CA ASP A 224 -13.44 -20.04 -5.87
C ASP A 224 -13.13 -21.53 -6.18
N GLY A 225 -11.83 -21.87 -6.25
CA GLY A 225 -11.35 -23.20 -6.63
C GLY A 225 -10.77 -23.24 -8.06
N SER A 226 -11.06 -22.25 -8.93
CA SER A 226 -10.39 -22.08 -10.22
C SER A 226 -9.06 -21.31 -10.09
N ALA A 227 -8.82 -20.67 -8.96
CA ALA A 227 -7.70 -19.78 -8.70
C ALA A 227 -6.34 -20.36 -9.12
N HIS A 228 -6.08 -21.65 -8.89
CA HIS A 228 -4.81 -22.26 -9.24
C HIS A 228 -4.59 -22.43 -10.76
N PHE A 229 -5.64 -22.34 -11.58
CA PHE A 229 -5.56 -22.33 -13.04
C PHE A 229 -5.38 -20.91 -13.56
N ASP A 230 -6.15 -19.94 -13.02
CA ASP A 230 -6.16 -18.57 -13.49
C ASP A 230 -4.91 -17.79 -13.03
N TYR A 231 -4.44 -18.04 -11.81
CA TYR A 231 -3.34 -17.31 -11.18
C TYR A 231 -2.03 -17.33 -11.98
N PRO A 232 -1.51 -18.49 -12.48
CA PRO A 232 -0.26 -18.49 -13.23
C PRO A 232 -0.29 -17.65 -14.50
N GLU A 233 -1.43 -17.63 -15.22
CA GLU A 233 -1.60 -16.91 -16.47
C GLU A 233 -1.75 -15.41 -16.24
N LEU A 234 -2.49 -15.02 -15.21
CA LEU A 234 -2.87 -13.64 -14.97
C LEU A 234 -1.90 -12.89 -14.06
N LYS A 235 -1.04 -13.61 -13.30
CA LYS A 235 -0.12 -13.04 -12.34
C LYS A 235 0.71 -11.87 -12.90
N GLN A 236 1.30 -12.05 -14.07
CA GLN A 236 2.16 -11.00 -14.64
C GLN A 236 1.34 -9.81 -15.12
N ILE A 237 0.25 -10.05 -15.85
CA ILE A 237 -0.62 -8.98 -16.37
C ILE A 237 -1.20 -8.15 -15.23
N THR A 238 -1.65 -8.81 -14.15
CA THR A 238 -2.24 -8.12 -12.99
C THR A 238 -1.21 -7.39 -12.16
N ALA A 239 0.01 -7.92 -12.06
CA ALA A 239 1.14 -7.22 -11.44
C ALA A 239 1.51 -5.96 -12.25
N ASP A 240 1.57 -6.05 -13.57
CA ASP A 240 1.88 -4.92 -14.47
C ASP A 240 0.81 -3.80 -14.35
N ASN A 241 -0.46 -4.16 -14.25
CA ASN A 241 -1.54 -3.19 -14.00
C ASN A 241 -1.32 -2.45 -12.67
N SER A 242 -0.99 -3.17 -11.60
CA SER A 242 -0.73 -2.58 -10.28
C SER A 242 0.48 -1.64 -10.30
N VAL A 243 1.53 -1.98 -11.06
CA VAL A 243 2.69 -1.12 -11.31
C VAL A 243 2.28 0.14 -12.07
N ALA A 244 1.51 0.01 -13.16
CA ALA A 244 1.07 1.14 -13.98
C ALA A 244 0.25 2.15 -13.15
N ILE A 245 -0.65 1.68 -12.30
CA ILE A 245 -1.43 2.54 -11.39
C ILE A 245 -0.50 3.27 -10.43
N THR A 246 0.46 2.56 -9.84
CA THR A 246 1.41 3.17 -8.89
C THR A 246 2.26 4.26 -9.56
N LEU A 247 2.72 4.03 -10.78
CA LEU A 247 3.46 5.04 -11.55
C LEU A 247 2.60 6.27 -11.85
N ALA A 248 1.33 6.07 -12.25
CA ALA A 248 0.41 7.18 -12.53
C ALA A 248 0.06 8.00 -11.28
N MET A 249 0.12 7.40 -10.08
CA MET A 249 -0.03 8.15 -8.82
C MET A 249 1.16 9.06 -8.52
N LEU A 250 2.36 8.70 -8.97
CA LEU A 250 3.62 9.37 -8.63
C LEU A 250 4.07 10.34 -9.72
N ASP A 251 3.71 10.09 -10.96
CA ASP A 251 4.08 10.88 -12.13
C ASP A 251 2.86 10.99 -13.07
N PRO A 252 1.83 11.74 -12.68
CA PRO A 252 0.65 11.97 -13.51
C PRO A 252 1.08 12.77 -14.76
N ARG A 253 0.96 12.15 -15.94
CA ARG A 253 1.26 12.75 -17.23
C ARG A 253 0.10 13.60 -17.75
#